data_37476fecee81d76b72d51c3a2ba8d3be
#
_entry.id   37476fecee81d76b72d51c3a2ba8d3be
#
_cell.length_a   1.000
_cell.length_b   1.000
_cell.length_c   1.000
_cell.angle_alpha   90.00
_cell.angle_beta   90.00
_cell.angle_gamma   90.00
#
_symmetry.space_group_name_H-M   'P 1'
#
loop_
_entity.id
_entity.type
_entity.pdbx_description
1 polymer ?
#
loop_
_entity_poly.entity_id
_entity_poly.type
_entity_poly.pdbx_seq_one_letter_code
_entity_poly.pdbx_strand_id
1 'polypeptide(L)'
;MLSKYVYGLSLGHFVVDFSQGALAALLPLLIAQHHFNYAIAATLVFAMNLVSSIIQPLFGFLSDRFRTGWIIIPALLITGLGFGTLGWDNQYFLLITSCLVCGVGIAAYHPDAAKLVNGLADVNQGHAMSVFSFGGNLGFAGGPITVTLVANALGIYGVVLFILVGGGVALLLAHYFPAMRRQSAQHWQQKRQRESDSPVPVKDDWRHFAILACVLFGRSIIFYGLNTFLVLYWMHILKQSNTSGSLALSVLFIVGATGTIIGGHLVDHISAVKTIRFAFTIMPFLLLAFSLTKSVIVVSALLLPIGMLIFIPYSAIVLLGQRYLPNQMGLASGVTLGLAISIGGIATPFLGQVADATSLITVFFILTAVALIPMGAAYFITEPTIK
;
A
#
# COMPACT_ATOMS: atom_id res chain seq x y z
N MET A 1 1.56 -27.47 -6.05
CA MET A 1 0.64 -26.70 -5.15
C MET A 1 1.46 -25.80 -4.26
N LEU A 2 0.96 -24.60 -3.94
CA LEU A 2 1.61 -23.74 -2.96
C LEU A 2 1.56 -24.34 -1.55
N SER A 3 2.57 -24.05 -0.74
CA SER A 3 2.55 -24.40 0.69
C SER A 3 1.35 -23.72 1.36
N LYS A 4 0.60 -24.46 2.21
CA LYS A 4 -0.51 -23.89 3.00
C LYS A 4 -0.08 -22.69 3.87
N TYR A 5 1.18 -22.61 4.20
CA TYR A 5 1.74 -21.52 5.01
C TYR A 5 1.80 -20.19 4.26
N VAL A 6 1.86 -20.20 2.91
CA VAL A 6 1.76 -18.99 2.09
C VAL A 6 0.40 -18.32 2.28
N TYR A 7 -0.69 -19.10 2.34
CA TYR A 7 -2.03 -18.58 2.61
C TYR A 7 -2.14 -18.00 4.03
N GLY A 8 -1.48 -18.62 5.03
CA GLY A 8 -1.42 -18.08 6.38
C GLY A 8 -0.70 -16.72 6.43
N LEU A 9 0.44 -16.59 5.74
CA LEU A 9 1.16 -15.31 5.61
C LEU A 9 0.36 -14.28 4.80
N SER A 10 -0.37 -14.71 3.78
CA SER A 10 -1.30 -13.86 3.03
C SER A 10 -2.43 -13.33 3.91
N LEU A 11 -2.97 -14.16 4.83
CA LEU A 11 -3.95 -13.72 5.82
C LEU A 11 -3.36 -12.70 6.80
N GLY A 12 -2.12 -12.89 7.25
CA GLY A 12 -1.44 -11.88 8.07
C GLY A 12 -1.23 -10.56 7.30
N HIS A 13 -0.88 -10.62 6.00
CA HIS A 13 -0.79 -9.44 5.14
C HIS A 13 -2.14 -8.73 5.01
N PHE A 14 -3.21 -9.50 4.82
CA PHE A 14 -4.57 -8.97 4.86
C PHE A 14 -4.83 -8.17 6.14
N VAL A 15 -4.47 -8.68 7.32
CA VAL A 15 -4.75 -8.03 8.61
C VAL A 15 -3.98 -6.71 8.78
N VAL A 16 -2.70 -6.65 8.38
CA VAL A 16 -1.93 -5.41 8.50
C VAL A 16 -2.43 -4.34 7.53
N ASP A 17 -2.72 -4.70 6.29
CA ASP A 17 -3.22 -3.77 5.29
C ASP A 17 -4.69 -3.41 5.51
N PHE A 18 -5.47 -4.29 6.12
CA PHE A 18 -6.84 -4.02 6.58
C PHE A 18 -6.88 -2.88 7.60
N SER A 19 -5.95 -2.86 8.55
CA SER A 19 -5.82 -1.76 9.51
C SER A 19 -5.35 -0.48 8.82
N GLN A 20 -4.40 -0.57 7.88
CA GLN A 20 -3.89 0.58 7.14
C GLN A 20 -4.96 1.22 6.25
N GLY A 21 -5.73 0.41 5.51
CA GLY A 21 -6.81 0.89 4.65
C GLY A 21 -7.99 1.47 5.42
N ALA A 22 -8.28 0.94 6.62
CA ALA A 22 -9.40 1.37 7.45
C ALA A 22 -9.25 2.81 7.97
N LEU A 23 -8.02 3.31 8.17
CA LEU A 23 -7.79 4.63 8.79
C LEU A 23 -8.46 5.77 8.02
N ALA A 24 -8.40 5.76 6.70
CA ALA A 24 -8.99 6.81 5.88
C ALA A 24 -10.52 6.92 6.05
N ALA A 25 -11.21 5.79 6.21
CA ALA A 25 -12.66 5.75 6.43
C ALA A 25 -13.04 6.11 7.88
N LEU A 26 -12.09 6.02 8.82
CA LEU A 26 -12.27 6.45 10.20
C LEU A 26 -12.11 7.98 10.37
N LEU A 27 -11.38 8.66 9.46
CA LEU A 27 -11.12 10.10 9.56
C LEU A 27 -12.37 10.95 9.75
N PRO A 28 -13.50 10.77 9.01
CA PRO A 28 -14.69 11.58 9.21
C PRO A 28 -15.22 11.50 10.64
N LEU A 29 -15.15 10.33 11.27
CA LEU A 29 -15.61 10.13 12.64
C LEU A 29 -14.67 10.81 13.64
N LEU A 30 -13.34 10.69 13.44
CA LEU A 30 -12.35 11.39 14.27
C LEU A 30 -12.46 12.92 14.12
N ILE A 31 -12.68 13.44 12.91
CA ILE A 31 -12.91 14.86 12.65
C ILE A 31 -14.14 15.34 13.43
N ALA A 32 -15.24 14.60 13.34
CA ALA A 32 -16.50 14.97 14.03
C ALA A 32 -16.37 14.92 15.55
N GLN A 33 -15.68 13.90 16.09
CA GLN A 33 -15.54 13.70 17.54
C GLN A 33 -14.59 14.70 18.18
N HIS A 34 -13.47 15.04 17.52
CA HIS A 34 -12.40 15.86 18.07
C HIS A 34 -12.36 17.28 17.49
N HIS A 35 -13.28 17.62 16.58
CA HIS A 35 -13.33 18.92 15.88
C HIS A 35 -12.02 19.25 15.13
N PHE A 36 -11.39 18.22 14.53
CA PHE A 36 -10.18 18.41 13.74
C PHE A 36 -10.48 19.07 12.40
N ASN A 37 -9.50 19.82 11.87
CA ASN A 37 -9.49 20.19 10.48
C ASN A 37 -8.89 19.07 9.61
N TYR A 38 -8.95 19.20 8.28
CA TYR A 38 -8.46 18.18 7.35
C TYR A 38 -6.94 17.97 7.44
N ALA A 39 -6.18 19.05 7.68
CA ALA A 39 -4.73 18.96 7.84
C ALA A 39 -4.36 18.10 9.04
N ILE A 40 -4.98 18.34 10.21
CA ILE A 40 -4.76 17.55 11.43
C ILE A 40 -5.17 16.09 11.21
N ALA A 41 -6.32 15.83 10.59
CA ALA A 41 -6.76 14.47 10.30
C ALA A 41 -5.79 13.76 9.34
N ALA A 42 -5.30 14.44 8.31
CA ALA A 42 -4.34 13.89 7.35
C ALA A 42 -2.98 13.56 7.98
N THR A 43 -2.58 14.24 9.07
CA THR A 43 -1.35 13.89 9.80
C THR A 43 -1.41 12.54 10.48
N LEU A 44 -2.60 12.00 10.80
CA LEU A 44 -2.76 10.64 11.32
C LEU A 44 -2.37 9.60 10.24
N VAL A 45 -2.86 9.80 9.02
CA VAL A 45 -2.49 8.95 7.87
C VAL A 45 -1.00 9.07 7.56
N PHE A 46 -0.48 10.30 7.58
CA PHE A 46 0.94 10.55 7.40
C PHE A 46 1.78 9.83 8.46
N ALA A 47 1.45 9.94 9.74
CA ALA A 47 2.20 9.33 10.84
C ALA A 47 2.29 7.80 10.68
N MET A 48 1.16 7.14 10.40
CA MET A 48 1.12 5.70 10.17
C MET A 48 1.98 5.29 8.98
N ASN A 49 1.86 5.98 7.85
CA ASN A 49 2.56 5.65 6.61
C ASN A 49 4.06 6.02 6.67
N LEU A 50 4.42 7.13 7.32
CA LEU A 50 5.81 7.55 7.48
C LEU A 50 6.62 6.48 8.22
N VAL A 51 6.10 6.04 9.36
CA VAL A 51 6.77 5.01 10.16
C VAL A 51 6.81 3.69 9.41
N SER A 52 5.70 3.27 8.80
CA SER A 52 5.68 2.03 8.04
C SER A 52 6.70 2.03 6.90
N SER A 53 6.99 3.16 6.28
CA SER A 53 7.90 3.27 5.15
C SER A 53 9.38 3.41 5.54
N ILE A 54 9.66 4.29 6.51
CA ILE A 54 11.06 4.59 6.93
C ILE A 54 11.65 3.43 7.72
N ILE A 55 10.84 2.79 8.57
CA ILE A 55 11.30 1.71 9.44
C ILE A 55 11.31 0.35 8.72
N GLN A 56 10.53 0.19 7.65
CA GLN A 56 10.47 -1.08 6.90
C GLN A 56 11.84 -1.57 6.37
N PRO A 57 12.71 -0.73 5.77
CA PRO A 57 14.06 -1.15 5.38
C PRO A 57 14.93 -1.59 6.56
N LEU A 58 14.74 -0.96 7.74
CA LEU A 58 15.45 -1.36 8.96
C LEU A 58 15.04 -2.76 9.40
N PHE A 59 13.75 -3.07 9.41
CA PHE A 59 13.27 -4.43 9.69
C PHE A 59 13.74 -5.44 8.64
N GLY A 60 13.80 -5.05 7.37
CA GLY A 60 14.40 -5.88 6.32
C GLY A 60 15.86 -6.22 6.61
N PHE A 61 16.67 -5.23 6.96
CA PHE A 61 18.07 -5.42 7.34
C PHE A 61 18.21 -6.30 8.62
N LEU A 62 17.39 -6.06 9.64
CA LEU A 62 17.39 -6.86 10.85
C LEU A 62 16.99 -8.32 10.56
N SER A 63 15.99 -8.53 9.71
CA SER A 63 15.56 -9.85 9.26
C SER A 63 16.69 -10.61 8.55
N ASP A 64 17.49 -9.92 7.72
CA ASP A 64 18.61 -10.54 7.03
C ASP A 64 19.74 -10.92 8.00
N ARG A 65 20.06 -10.05 8.93
CA ARG A 65 21.16 -10.23 9.87
C ARG A 65 20.86 -11.26 10.97
N PHE A 66 19.65 -11.23 11.53
CA PHE A 66 19.29 -12.02 12.71
C PHE A 66 18.43 -13.25 12.40
N ARG A 67 18.09 -13.49 11.13
CA ARG A 67 17.19 -14.60 10.70
C ARG A 67 15.90 -14.63 11.54
N THR A 68 15.32 -13.46 11.74
CA THR A 68 14.28 -13.24 12.73
C THR A 68 13.00 -14.00 12.42
N GLY A 69 12.42 -13.87 11.26
CA GLY A 69 11.16 -14.52 10.83
C GLY A 69 10.01 -14.50 11.85
N TRP A 70 10.33 -14.53 13.16
CA TRP A 70 9.35 -14.50 14.25
C TRP A 70 8.72 -13.13 14.48
N ILE A 71 9.31 -12.07 13.93
CA ILE A 71 8.82 -10.68 14.04
C ILE A 71 7.41 -10.53 13.49
N ILE A 72 6.99 -11.39 12.54
CA ILE A 72 5.62 -11.37 12.00
C ILE A 72 4.53 -11.52 13.07
N ILE A 73 4.82 -12.24 14.17
CA ILE A 73 3.85 -12.49 15.24
C ILE A 73 3.61 -11.22 16.06
N PRO A 74 4.64 -10.59 16.69
CA PRO A 74 4.45 -9.33 17.40
C PRO A 74 4.04 -8.20 16.47
N ALA A 75 4.42 -8.23 15.19
CA ALA A 75 4.00 -7.24 14.21
C ALA A 75 2.48 -7.17 14.07
N LEU A 76 1.79 -8.31 13.96
CA LEU A 76 0.32 -8.39 13.93
C LEU A 76 -0.33 -7.88 15.21
N LEU A 77 0.23 -8.23 16.38
CA LEU A 77 -0.26 -7.74 17.68
C LEU A 77 -0.11 -6.22 17.78
N ILE A 78 1.06 -5.69 17.41
CA ILE A 78 1.36 -4.25 17.45
C ILE A 78 0.45 -3.49 16.49
N THR A 79 0.22 -4.00 15.27
CA THR A 79 -0.70 -3.40 14.30
C THR A 79 -2.11 -3.34 14.85
N GLY A 80 -2.62 -4.48 15.36
CA GLY A 80 -3.96 -4.57 15.94
C GLY A 80 -4.14 -3.66 17.16
N LEU A 81 -3.16 -3.63 18.08
CA LEU A 81 -3.15 -2.75 19.23
C LEU A 81 -3.15 -1.27 18.81
N GLY A 82 -2.22 -0.88 17.95
CA GLY A 82 -2.12 0.52 17.50
C GLY A 82 -3.40 1.00 16.82
N PHE A 83 -4.01 0.21 15.94
CA PHE A 83 -5.27 0.60 15.31
C PHE A 83 -6.46 0.54 16.26
N GLY A 84 -6.55 -0.51 17.07
CA GLY A 84 -7.69 -0.76 17.95
C GLY A 84 -7.83 0.22 19.11
N THR A 85 -6.75 0.95 19.47
CA THR A 85 -6.80 1.99 20.52
C THR A 85 -7.32 3.33 19.99
N LEU A 86 -7.35 3.57 18.66
CA LEU A 86 -7.79 4.85 18.08
C LEU A 86 -9.19 5.30 18.52
N GLY A 87 -10.09 4.38 18.83
CA GLY A 87 -11.43 4.71 19.29
C GLY A 87 -11.52 5.14 20.75
N TRP A 88 -10.48 4.91 21.54
CA TRP A 88 -10.42 5.19 22.98
C TRP A 88 -9.54 6.39 23.31
N ASP A 89 -8.76 6.85 22.33
CA ASP A 89 -7.83 7.95 22.51
C ASP A 89 -8.58 9.29 22.44
N ASN A 90 -8.54 10.05 23.54
CA ASN A 90 -9.22 11.34 23.64
C ASN A 90 -8.30 12.54 23.37
N GLN A 91 -7.01 12.31 23.18
CA GLN A 91 -6.00 13.35 22.94
C GLN A 91 -5.32 13.12 21.61
N TYR A 92 -5.08 14.19 20.85
CA TYR A 92 -4.39 14.12 19.55
C TYR A 92 -3.03 13.41 19.62
N PHE A 93 -2.25 13.66 20.71
CA PHE A 93 -0.97 12.98 20.91
C PHE A 93 -1.10 11.46 21.02
N LEU A 94 -2.15 10.97 21.69
CA LEU A 94 -2.41 9.53 21.78
C LEU A 94 -2.83 8.95 20.42
N LEU A 95 -3.68 9.65 19.67
CA LEU A 95 -4.06 9.24 18.31
C LEU A 95 -2.84 9.11 17.38
N ILE A 96 -1.93 10.10 17.40
CA ILE A 96 -0.67 10.03 16.66
C ILE A 96 0.17 8.84 17.12
N THR A 97 0.29 8.63 18.44
CA THR A 97 1.06 7.50 18.99
C THR A 97 0.47 6.17 18.55
N SER A 98 -0.85 6.01 18.57
CA SER A 98 -1.56 4.82 18.09
C SER A 98 -1.32 4.57 16.59
N CYS A 99 -1.32 5.62 15.78
CA CYS A 99 -0.95 5.54 14.35
C CYS A 99 0.50 5.15 14.15
N LEU A 100 1.45 5.72 14.92
CA LEU A 100 2.87 5.37 14.86
C LEU A 100 3.09 3.91 15.26
N VAL A 101 2.48 3.44 16.35
CA VAL A 101 2.54 2.04 16.82
C VAL A 101 1.99 1.09 15.75
N CYS A 102 0.84 1.41 15.17
CA CYS A 102 0.28 0.64 14.05
C CYS A 102 1.27 0.57 12.88
N GLY A 103 1.86 1.72 12.48
CA GLY A 103 2.86 1.83 11.43
C GLY A 103 4.11 0.98 11.67
N VAL A 104 4.59 0.89 12.92
CA VAL A 104 5.71 0.00 13.31
C VAL A 104 5.35 -1.47 13.07
N GLY A 105 4.15 -1.90 13.45
CA GLY A 105 3.68 -3.25 13.20
C GLY A 105 3.61 -3.57 11.70
N ILE A 106 3.05 -2.67 10.90
CA ILE A 106 3.01 -2.77 9.44
C ILE A 106 4.42 -2.90 8.85
N ALA A 107 5.35 -2.01 9.25
CA ALA A 107 6.74 -2.00 8.80
C ALA A 107 7.46 -3.32 9.11
N ALA A 108 7.22 -3.89 10.28
CA ALA A 108 7.86 -5.11 10.74
C ALA A 108 7.34 -6.37 10.02
N TYR A 109 6.05 -6.37 9.66
CA TYR A 109 5.41 -7.53 9.04
C TYR A 109 5.90 -7.79 7.61
N HIS A 110 5.88 -6.75 6.75
CA HIS A 110 6.06 -6.90 5.31
C HIS A 110 7.37 -7.58 4.89
N PRO A 111 8.59 -7.14 5.32
CA PRO A 111 9.84 -7.72 4.84
C PRO A 111 10.03 -9.16 5.33
N ASP A 112 9.71 -9.44 6.60
CA ASP A 112 9.86 -10.76 7.18
C ASP A 112 8.88 -11.77 6.57
N ALA A 113 7.61 -11.37 6.37
CA ALA A 113 6.60 -12.22 5.75
C ALA A 113 6.94 -12.50 4.27
N ALA A 114 7.34 -11.49 3.49
CA ALA A 114 7.75 -11.66 2.11
C ALA A 114 8.94 -12.60 1.97
N LYS A 115 9.93 -12.51 2.87
CA LYS A 115 11.08 -13.42 2.93
C LYS A 115 10.67 -14.85 3.23
N LEU A 116 9.75 -15.04 4.19
CA LEU A 116 9.21 -16.37 4.50
C LEU A 116 8.43 -16.95 3.33
N VAL A 117 7.59 -16.15 2.64
CA VAL A 117 6.86 -16.59 1.43
C VAL A 117 7.82 -17.07 0.36
N ASN A 118 8.89 -16.31 0.07
CA ASN A 118 9.92 -16.73 -0.89
C ASN A 118 10.62 -18.03 -0.45
N GLY A 119 10.88 -18.21 0.83
CA GLY A 119 11.49 -19.42 1.38
C GLY A 119 10.55 -20.63 1.44
N LEU A 120 9.22 -20.42 1.34
CA LEU A 120 8.22 -21.49 1.31
C LEU A 120 7.82 -21.90 -0.12
N ALA A 121 8.23 -21.11 -1.12
CA ALA A 121 7.92 -21.32 -2.54
C ALA A 121 9.09 -21.97 -3.24
N ASP A 122 8.96 -23.23 -3.65
CA ASP A 122 10.05 -23.99 -4.25
C ASP A 122 10.29 -23.57 -5.72
N VAL A 123 9.30 -23.69 -6.57
CA VAL A 123 9.42 -23.43 -8.03
C VAL A 123 8.59 -22.22 -8.47
N ASN A 124 7.54 -21.88 -7.75
CA ASN A 124 6.55 -20.87 -8.14
C ASN A 124 6.60 -19.62 -7.24
N GLN A 125 7.79 -19.01 -7.06
CA GLN A 125 7.98 -17.83 -6.21
C GLN A 125 7.08 -16.66 -6.64
N GLY A 126 6.94 -16.40 -7.94
CA GLY A 126 6.06 -15.36 -8.46
C GLY A 126 4.59 -15.58 -8.08
N HIS A 127 4.08 -16.81 -8.21
CA HIS A 127 2.72 -17.15 -7.82
C HIS A 127 2.52 -17.03 -6.29
N ALA A 128 3.48 -17.47 -5.48
CA ALA A 128 3.41 -17.32 -4.03
C ALA A 128 3.37 -15.85 -3.60
N MET A 129 4.21 -15.01 -4.20
CA MET A 129 4.21 -13.57 -3.95
C MET A 129 2.93 -12.89 -4.43
N SER A 130 2.34 -13.35 -5.54
CA SER A 130 1.04 -12.84 -6.01
C SER A 130 -0.08 -13.16 -5.02
N VAL A 131 -0.14 -14.38 -4.48
CA VAL A 131 -1.12 -14.76 -3.44
C VAL A 131 -0.91 -13.93 -2.18
N PHE A 132 0.35 -13.71 -1.77
CA PHE A 132 0.69 -12.88 -0.63
C PHE A 132 0.24 -11.43 -0.82
N SER A 133 0.55 -10.82 -1.98
CA SER A 133 0.15 -9.44 -2.31
C SER A 133 -1.36 -9.29 -2.47
N PHE A 134 -2.05 -10.32 -3.00
CA PHE A 134 -3.50 -10.32 -3.10
C PHE A 134 -4.17 -10.23 -1.73
N GLY A 135 -3.61 -10.92 -0.70
CA GLY A 135 -4.10 -10.79 0.67
C GLY A 135 -4.03 -9.35 1.17
N GLY A 136 -2.89 -8.66 1.00
CA GLY A 136 -2.74 -7.25 1.36
C GLY A 136 -3.74 -6.34 0.63
N ASN A 137 -3.86 -6.48 -0.70
CA ASN A 137 -4.80 -5.69 -1.48
C ASN A 137 -6.26 -5.90 -1.03
N LEU A 138 -6.66 -7.14 -0.69
CA LEU A 138 -7.97 -7.42 -0.11
C LEU A 138 -8.14 -6.79 1.26
N GLY A 139 -7.09 -6.74 2.08
CA GLY A 139 -7.07 -6.04 3.36
C GLY A 139 -7.35 -4.55 3.17
N PHE A 140 -6.59 -3.89 2.32
CA PHE A 140 -6.81 -2.48 1.97
C PHE A 140 -8.23 -2.22 1.47
N ALA A 141 -8.78 -3.12 0.66
CA ALA A 141 -10.13 -2.99 0.13
C ALA A 141 -11.23 -3.22 1.18
N GLY A 142 -11.01 -4.18 2.09
CA GLY A 142 -11.99 -4.54 3.13
C GLY A 142 -12.01 -3.57 4.30
N GLY A 143 -10.86 -2.93 4.61
CA GLY A 143 -10.69 -2.05 5.75
C GLY A 143 -11.72 -0.93 5.84
N PRO A 144 -11.88 -0.10 4.80
CA PRO A 144 -12.76 1.07 4.84
C PRO A 144 -14.22 0.74 5.16
N ILE A 145 -14.81 -0.20 4.44
CA ILE A 145 -16.21 -0.55 4.67
C ILE A 145 -16.40 -1.23 6.04
N THR A 146 -15.46 -2.10 6.44
CA THR A 146 -15.59 -2.84 7.69
C THR A 146 -15.49 -1.91 8.89
N VAL A 147 -14.51 -1.00 8.93
CA VAL A 147 -14.38 -0.05 10.06
C VAL A 147 -15.61 0.86 10.16
N THR A 148 -16.18 1.27 9.03
CA THR A 148 -17.40 2.08 9.01
C THR A 148 -18.61 1.31 9.54
N LEU A 149 -18.79 0.05 9.11
CA LEU A 149 -19.89 -0.80 9.62
C LEU A 149 -19.75 -1.07 11.13
N VAL A 150 -18.52 -1.38 11.58
CA VAL A 150 -18.23 -1.57 13.00
C VAL A 150 -18.51 -0.30 13.81
N ALA A 151 -18.07 0.85 13.32
CA ALA A 151 -18.29 2.13 13.99
C ALA A 151 -19.78 2.53 14.00
N ASN A 152 -20.54 2.22 12.95
CA ASN A 152 -21.99 2.45 12.92
C ASN A 152 -22.75 1.54 13.90
N ALA A 153 -22.29 0.30 14.10
CA ALA A 153 -22.96 -0.67 14.97
C ALA A 153 -22.58 -0.51 16.47
N LEU A 154 -21.32 -0.23 16.76
CA LEU A 154 -20.73 -0.24 18.10
C LEU A 154 -20.18 1.14 18.54
N GLY A 155 -20.35 2.16 17.73
CA GLY A 155 -19.65 3.43 17.90
C GLY A 155 -18.16 3.30 17.57
N ILE A 156 -17.42 4.41 17.72
CA ILE A 156 -15.98 4.44 17.43
C ILE A 156 -15.18 3.46 18.29
N TYR A 157 -15.68 3.12 19.49
CA TYR A 157 -15.08 2.14 20.39
C TYR A 157 -14.99 0.74 19.79
N GLY A 158 -15.85 0.43 18.79
CA GLY A 158 -15.86 -0.84 18.08
C GLY A 158 -14.55 -1.16 17.36
N VAL A 159 -13.69 -0.16 17.08
CA VAL A 159 -12.37 -0.40 16.47
C VAL A 159 -11.44 -1.29 17.32
N VAL A 160 -11.75 -1.49 18.60
CA VAL A 160 -11.08 -2.46 19.49
C VAL A 160 -11.09 -3.89 18.91
N LEU A 161 -12.07 -4.22 18.07
CA LEU A 161 -12.15 -5.52 17.41
C LEU A 161 -10.93 -5.81 16.51
N PHE A 162 -10.23 -4.77 16.05
CA PHE A 162 -8.98 -4.94 15.28
C PHE A 162 -7.88 -5.59 16.13
N ILE A 163 -7.89 -5.38 17.46
CA ILE A 163 -6.98 -6.08 18.40
C ILE A 163 -7.26 -7.59 18.38
N LEU A 164 -8.55 -7.98 18.38
CA LEU A 164 -8.94 -9.38 18.36
C LEU A 164 -8.57 -10.06 17.03
N VAL A 165 -8.78 -9.35 15.91
CA VAL A 165 -8.41 -9.85 14.58
C VAL A 165 -6.89 -10.01 14.48
N GLY A 166 -6.12 -8.98 14.85
CA GLY A 166 -4.64 -9.04 14.86
C GLY A 166 -4.12 -10.13 15.79
N GLY A 167 -4.66 -10.22 17.01
CA GLY A 167 -4.31 -11.22 18.01
C GLY A 167 -4.64 -12.65 17.57
N GLY A 168 -5.83 -12.86 17.00
CA GLY A 168 -6.26 -14.17 16.51
C GLY A 168 -5.35 -14.71 15.40
N VAL A 169 -5.02 -13.85 14.42
CA VAL A 169 -4.11 -14.23 13.32
C VAL A 169 -2.68 -14.38 13.81
N ALA A 170 -2.23 -13.57 14.77
CA ALA A 170 -0.92 -13.72 15.40
C ALA A 170 -0.78 -15.08 16.11
N LEU A 171 -1.80 -15.51 16.87
CA LEU A 171 -1.83 -16.82 17.53
C LEU A 171 -1.84 -17.98 16.52
N LEU A 172 -2.62 -17.84 15.44
CA LEU A 172 -2.65 -18.81 14.34
C LEU A 172 -1.26 -18.98 13.71
N LEU A 173 -0.60 -17.86 13.37
CA LEU A 173 0.74 -17.89 12.79
C LEU A 173 1.78 -18.40 13.79
N ALA A 174 1.68 -18.04 15.08
CA ALA A 174 2.56 -18.55 16.13
C ALA A 174 2.52 -20.09 16.22
N HIS A 175 1.33 -20.67 16.11
CA HIS A 175 1.15 -22.13 16.11
C HIS A 175 1.89 -22.81 14.93
N TYR A 176 1.80 -22.22 13.72
CA TYR A 176 2.43 -22.79 12.52
C TYR A 176 3.89 -22.36 12.31
N PHE A 177 4.35 -21.36 13.03
CA PHE A 177 5.67 -20.74 12.82
C PHE A 177 6.85 -21.73 12.84
N PRO A 178 6.95 -22.69 13.79
CA PRO A 178 8.06 -23.64 13.79
C PRO A 178 8.17 -24.46 12.50
N ALA A 179 7.03 -24.86 11.92
CA ALA A 179 6.98 -25.61 10.67
C ALA A 179 7.34 -24.74 9.47
N MET A 180 6.82 -23.49 9.41
CA MET A 180 7.19 -22.51 8.37
C MET A 180 8.70 -22.27 8.34
N ARG A 181 9.30 -22.04 9.51
CA ARG A 181 10.73 -21.77 9.65
C ARG A 181 11.59 -22.93 9.17
N ARG A 182 11.21 -24.17 9.53
CA ARG A 182 11.93 -25.38 9.10
C ARG A 182 11.90 -25.52 7.57
N GLN A 183 10.73 -25.42 6.96
CA GLN A 183 10.56 -25.53 5.51
C GLN A 183 11.33 -24.42 4.76
N SER A 184 11.22 -23.18 5.20
CA SER A 184 11.94 -22.04 4.61
C SER A 184 13.47 -22.21 4.73
N ALA A 185 13.98 -22.67 5.88
CA ALA A 185 15.41 -22.88 6.07
C ALA A 185 15.98 -23.96 5.14
N GLN A 186 15.26 -25.05 4.93
CA GLN A 186 15.65 -26.12 3.99
C GLN A 186 15.75 -25.60 2.58
N HIS A 187 14.77 -24.81 2.11
CA HIS A 187 14.79 -24.22 0.77
C HIS A 187 16.00 -23.28 0.56
N TRP A 188 16.27 -22.38 1.53
CA TRP A 188 17.41 -21.46 1.44
C TRP A 188 18.76 -22.17 1.44
N GLN A 189 18.89 -23.28 2.14
CA GLN A 189 20.11 -24.11 2.09
C GLN A 189 20.31 -24.72 0.70
N GLN A 190 19.26 -25.29 0.11
CA GLN A 190 19.32 -25.87 -1.26
C GLN A 190 19.62 -24.80 -2.33
N LYS A 191 19.03 -23.61 -2.19
CA LYS A 191 19.25 -22.49 -3.14
C LYS A 191 20.69 -22.02 -3.13
N ARG A 192 21.31 -21.84 -1.96
CA ARG A 192 22.74 -21.46 -1.83
C ARG A 192 23.70 -22.44 -2.48
N GLN A 193 23.37 -23.72 -2.47
CA GLN A 193 24.19 -24.76 -3.11
C GLN A 193 24.12 -24.68 -4.65
N ARG A 194 23.03 -24.15 -5.21
CA ARG A 194 22.84 -24.01 -6.66
C ARG A 194 23.39 -22.69 -7.25
N GLU A 195 23.51 -21.63 -6.46
CA GLU A 195 23.88 -20.27 -6.90
C GLU A 195 25.39 -19.99 -6.94
N SER A 196 26.26 -21.00 -6.80
CA SER A 196 27.72 -20.81 -6.87
C SER A 196 28.29 -20.54 -8.28
N ASP A 197 27.46 -20.47 -9.33
CA ASP A 197 27.92 -20.30 -10.71
C ASP A 197 27.53 -18.94 -11.30
N SER A 198 28.54 -18.07 -11.37
CA SER A 198 28.83 -16.94 -12.29
C SER A 198 27.89 -15.75 -12.45
N PRO A 199 28.36 -14.51 -12.19
CA PRO A 199 27.68 -13.28 -12.59
C PRO A 199 28.27 -12.66 -13.86
N VAL A 200 27.40 -12.29 -14.82
CA VAL A 200 27.73 -11.36 -15.91
C VAL A 200 27.65 -9.92 -15.34
N PRO A 201 28.70 -9.08 -15.51
CA PRO A 201 28.65 -7.69 -15.01
C PRO A 201 27.72 -6.86 -15.89
N VAL A 202 26.60 -6.45 -15.29
CA VAL A 202 25.62 -5.52 -15.90
C VAL A 202 25.79 -4.15 -15.23
N LYS A 203 25.74 -3.06 -16.02
CA LYS A 203 25.87 -1.69 -15.50
C LYS A 203 24.52 -1.18 -14.98
N ASP A 204 24.56 -0.47 -13.85
CA ASP A 204 23.41 0.24 -13.31
C ASP A 204 23.08 1.48 -14.15
N ASP A 205 21.79 1.69 -14.45
CA ASP A 205 21.26 2.84 -15.17
C ASP A 205 20.51 3.79 -14.23
N TRP A 206 21.28 4.59 -13.52
CA TRP A 206 20.77 5.55 -12.55
C TRP A 206 19.90 6.64 -13.17
N ARG A 207 20.15 6.99 -14.44
CA ARG A 207 19.38 8.03 -15.13
C ARG A 207 17.92 7.59 -15.32
N HIS A 208 17.71 6.43 -15.92
CA HIS A 208 16.36 5.91 -16.13
C HIS A 208 15.69 5.52 -14.81
N PHE A 209 16.46 5.06 -13.82
CA PHE A 209 15.94 4.82 -12.48
C PHE A 209 15.42 6.10 -11.81
N ALA A 210 16.13 7.23 -11.90
CA ALA A 210 15.68 8.52 -11.38
C ALA A 210 14.39 9.01 -12.07
N ILE A 211 14.29 8.84 -13.41
CA ILE A 211 13.07 9.17 -14.15
C ILE A 211 11.90 8.26 -13.70
N LEU A 212 12.16 6.97 -13.51
CA LEU A 212 11.17 6.02 -12.99
C LEU A 212 10.72 6.40 -11.57
N ALA A 213 11.63 6.91 -10.73
CA ALA A 213 11.29 7.42 -9.40
C ALA A 213 10.32 8.62 -9.47
N CYS A 214 10.45 9.52 -10.47
CA CYS A 214 9.49 10.60 -10.68
C CYS A 214 8.08 10.05 -11.02
N VAL A 215 8.00 9.01 -11.87
CA VAL A 215 6.73 8.33 -12.16
C VAL A 215 6.12 7.76 -10.89
N LEU A 216 6.93 7.08 -10.10
CA LEU A 216 6.53 6.45 -8.86
C LEU A 216 6.02 7.46 -7.83
N PHE A 217 6.73 8.57 -7.66
CA PHE A 217 6.37 9.62 -6.70
C PHE A 217 5.04 10.29 -7.06
N GLY A 218 4.84 10.65 -8.34
CA GLY A 218 3.57 11.18 -8.80
C GLY A 218 2.41 10.19 -8.57
N ARG A 219 2.61 8.91 -8.91
CA ARG A 219 1.66 7.85 -8.62
C ARG A 219 1.31 7.80 -7.12
N SER A 220 2.32 7.89 -6.27
CA SER A 220 2.16 7.75 -4.83
C SER A 220 1.34 8.90 -4.23
N ILE A 221 1.58 10.14 -4.67
CA ILE A 221 0.81 11.31 -4.25
C ILE A 221 -0.66 11.14 -4.66
N ILE A 222 -0.93 10.67 -5.89
CA ILE A 222 -2.30 10.42 -6.37
C ILE A 222 -2.97 9.36 -5.51
N PHE A 223 -2.30 8.23 -5.27
CA PHE A 223 -2.81 7.12 -4.47
C PHE A 223 -3.17 7.57 -3.05
N TYR A 224 -2.24 8.20 -2.34
CA TYR A 224 -2.47 8.64 -0.96
C TYR A 224 -3.43 9.81 -0.85
N GLY A 225 -3.46 10.70 -1.85
CA GLY A 225 -4.47 11.75 -1.96
C GLY A 225 -5.88 11.18 -2.10
N LEU A 226 -6.07 10.22 -3.02
CA LEU A 226 -7.36 9.52 -3.14
C LEU A 226 -7.69 8.73 -1.86
N ASN A 227 -6.76 7.95 -1.34
CA ASN A 227 -6.97 7.19 -0.11
C ASN A 227 -7.44 8.08 1.05
N THR A 228 -6.81 9.23 1.25
CA THR A 228 -7.08 10.10 2.40
C THR A 228 -8.35 10.91 2.23
N PHE A 229 -8.59 11.47 1.02
CA PHE A 229 -9.62 12.48 0.82
C PHE A 229 -10.88 11.98 0.11
N LEU A 230 -10.90 10.75 -0.44
CA LEU A 230 -12.06 10.26 -1.21
C LEU A 230 -13.32 10.16 -0.35
N VAL A 231 -13.24 9.60 0.86
CA VAL A 231 -14.40 9.46 1.76
C VAL A 231 -14.91 10.84 2.19
N LEU A 232 -13.98 11.77 2.51
CA LEU A 232 -14.32 13.16 2.84
C LEU A 232 -14.99 13.89 1.68
N TYR A 233 -14.46 13.70 0.45
CA TYR A 233 -15.07 14.24 -0.78
C TYR A 233 -16.49 13.70 -0.98
N TRP A 234 -16.69 12.41 -0.77
CA TRP A 234 -18.00 11.76 -0.86
C TRP A 234 -19.03 12.37 0.10
N MET A 235 -18.61 12.60 1.34
CA MET A 235 -19.47 13.18 2.37
C MET A 235 -19.73 14.68 2.18
N HIS A 236 -18.68 15.45 1.97
CA HIS A 236 -18.79 16.92 2.02
C HIS A 236 -19.12 17.55 0.66
N ILE A 237 -18.66 16.97 -0.46
CA ILE A 237 -18.93 17.49 -1.80
C ILE A 237 -20.14 16.82 -2.45
N LEU A 238 -20.19 15.48 -2.43
CA LEU A 238 -21.29 14.73 -3.02
C LEU A 238 -22.50 14.59 -2.09
N LYS A 239 -22.40 15.04 -0.82
CA LYS A 239 -23.46 14.98 0.20
C LYS A 239 -24.02 13.57 0.45
N GLN A 240 -23.13 12.57 0.38
CA GLN A 240 -23.46 11.17 0.63
C GLN A 240 -23.09 10.75 2.06
N SER A 241 -23.50 9.55 2.49
CA SER A 241 -23.17 9.00 3.79
C SER A 241 -21.69 8.55 3.87
N ASN A 242 -21.14 8.47 5.10
CA ASN A 242 -19.83 7.88 5.35
C ASN A 242 -19.74 6.44 4.82
N THR A 243 -20.80 5.64 5.01
CA THR A 243 -20.86 4.26 4.50
C THR A 243 -20.72 4.19 2.98
N SER A 244 -21.40 5.11 2.25
CA SER A 244 -21.28 5.20 0.79
C SER A 244 -19.87 5.62 0.36
N GLY A 245 -19.25 6.57 1.06
CA GLY A 245 -17.87 6.98 0.81
C GLY A 245 -16.86 5.87 1.08
N SER A 246 -17.03 5.14 2.17
CA SER A 246 -16.18 3.98 2.51
C SER A 246 -16.33 2.84 1.52
N LEU A 247 -17.55 2.60 1.03
CA LEU A 247 -17.80 1.63 -0.05
C LEU A 247 -17.09 2.06 -1.34
N ALA A 248 -17.16 3.34 -1.70
CA ALA A 248 -16.48 3.87 -2.89
C ALA A 248 -14.95 3.67 -2.79
N LEU A 249 -14.36 3.91 -1.62
CA LEU A 249 -12.94 3.65 -1.37
C LEU A 249 -12.61 2.14 -1.44
N SER A 250 -13.44 1.29 -0.86
CA SER A 250 -13.30 -0.17 -0.96
C SER A 250 -13.36 -0.65 -2.41
N VAL A 251 -14.29 -0.12 -3.21
CA VAL A 251 -14.42 -0.42 -4.65
C VAL A 251 -13.15 0.01 -5.40
N LEU A 252 -12.61 1.21 -5.12
CA LEU A 252 -11.36 1.68 -5.72
C LEU A 252 -10.24 0.65 -5.51
N PHE A 253 -10.11 0.11 -4.30
CA PHE A 253 -9.05 -0.86 -3.98
C PHE A 253 -9.32 -2.26 -4.54
N ILE A 254 -10.57 -2.75 -4.55
CA ILE A 254 -10.93 -4.04 -5.17
C ILE A 254 -10.59 -4.00 -6.66
N VAL A 255 -11.03 -2.94 -7.35
CA VAL A 255 -10.73 -2.74 -8.76
C VAL A 255 -9.22 -2.56 -8.98
N GLY A 256 -8.55 -1.87 -8.06
CA GLY A 256 -7.11 -1.75 -8.05
C GLY A 256 -6.38 -3.09 -7.93
N ALA A 257 -6.85 -3.99 -7.04
CA ALA A 257 -6.29 -5.33 -6.90
C ALA A 257 -6.39 -6.12 -8.22
N THR A 258 -7.53 -6.05 -8.93
CA THR A 258 -7.64 -6.63 -10.28
C THR A 258 -6.71 -5.95 -11.28
N GLY A 259 -6.54 -4.62 -11.17
CA GLY A 259 -5.57 -3.85 -11.95
C GLY A 259 -4.13 -4.34 -11.79
N THR A 260 -3.71 -4.73 -10.59
CA THR A 260 -2.38 -5.32 -10.36
C THR A 260 -2.17 -6.62 -11.12
N ILE A 261 -3.18 -7.50 -11.15
CA ILE A 261 -3.13 -8.77 -11.88
C ILE A 261 -3.05 -8.50 -13.39
N ILE A 262 -3.91 -7.63 -13.90
CA ILE A 262 -3.92 -7.22 -15.32
C ILE A 262 -2.58 -6.58 -15.69
N GLY A 263 -2.03 -5.72 -14.82
CA GLY A 263 -0.76 -5.06 -15.01
C GLY A 263 0.42 -6.04 -15.15
N GLY A 264 0.48 -7.06 -14.29
CA GLY A 264 1.47 -8.14 -14.42
C GLY A 264 1.38 -8.83 -15.77
N HIS A 265 0.16 -9.18 -16.21
CA HIS A 265 -0.07 -9.81 -17.51
C HIS A 265 0.31 -8.90 -18.69
N LEU A 266 -0.01 -7.61 -18.63
CA LEU A 266 0.39 -6.63 -19.65
C LEU A 266 1.91 -6.48 -19.75
N VAL A 267 2.63 -6.53 -18.63
CA VAL A 267 4.10 -6.49 -18.61
C VAL A 267 4.69 -7.67 -19.37
N ASP A 268 4.14 -8.86 -19.16
CA ASP A 268 4.63 -10.08 -19.80
C ASP A 268 4.35 -10.12 -21.31
N HIS A 269 3.22 -9.55 -21.76
CA HIS A 269 2.78 -9.66 -23.17
C HIS A 269 3.05 -8.42 -24.02
N ILE A 270 3.15 -7.23 -23.41
CA ILE A 270 3.30 -5.99 -24.18
C ILE A 270 4.66 -5.33 -23.91
N SER A 271 4.92 -4.85 -22.71
CA SER A 271 6.16 -4.35 -22.12
C SER A 271 5.88 -3.53 -20.87
N ALA A 272 6.86 -3.45 -19.96
CA ALA A 272 6.73 -2.65 -18.74
C ALA A 272 6.58 -1.14 -19.04
N VAL A 273 7.37 -0.61 -19.98
CA VAL A 273 7.35 0.81 -20.38
C VAL A 273 5.99 1.17 -21.02
N LYS A 274 5.47 0.34 -21.93
CA LYS A 274 4.18 0.60 -22.57
C LYS A 274 3.03 0.55 -21.57
N THR A 275 3.08 -0.37 -20.60
CA THR A 275 2.10 -0.48 -19.52
C THR A 275 2.07 0.79 -18.67
N ILE A 276 3.24 1.33 -18.30
CA ILE A 276 3.34 2.59 -17.54
C ILE A 276 2.81 3.76 -18.36
N ARG A 277 3.21 3.90 -19.62
CA ARG A 277 2.74 4.97 -20.53
C ARG A 277 1.22 4.94 -20.69
N PHE A 278 0.65 3.76 -20.95
CA PHE A 278 -0.80 3.61 -21.08
C PHE A 278 -1.53 4.13 -19.85
N ALA A 279 -1.13 3.69 -18.66
CA ALA A 279 -1.80 4.05 -17.41
C ALA A 279 -1.73 5.56 -17.15
N PHE A 280 -0.54 6.17 -17.24
CA PHE A 280 -0.36 7.58 -16.87
C PHE A 280 -0.73 8.57 -17.98
N THR A 281 -0.84 8.14 -19.23
CA THR A 281 -1.41 9.01 -20.28
C THR A 281 -2.89 9.28 -20.05
N ILE A 282 -3.65 8.29 -19.58
CA ILE A 282 -5.10 8.42 -19.38
C ILE A 282 -5.44 9.04 -18.02
N MET A 283 -4.62 8.81 -17.00
CA MET A 283 -4.89 9.20 -15.62
C MET A 283 -5.26 10.69 -15.41
N PRO A 284 -4.53 11.68 -15.97
CA PRO A 284 -4.88 13.10 -15.78
C PRO A 284 -6.28 13.45 -16.28
N PHE A 285 -6.69 12.87 -17.41
CA PHE A 285 -8.01 13.14 -17.99
C PHE A 285 -9.14 12.56 -17.13
N LEU A 286 -8.94 11.37 -16.54
CA LEU A 286 -9.93 10.79 -15.64
C LEU A 286 -10.04 11.58 -14.34
N LEU A 287 -8.90 12.01 -13.76
CA LEU A 287 -8.90 12.85 -12.56
C LEU A 287 -9.50 14.23 -12.83
N LEU A 288 -9.28 14.80 -14.01
CA LEU A 288 -9.92 16.05 -14.43
C LEU A 288 -11.43 15.85 -14.51
N ALA A 289 -11.90 14.82 -15.21
CA ALA A 289 -13.33 14.52 -15.33
C ALA A 289 -13.97 14.29 -13.95
N PHE A 290 -13.26 13.58 -13.05
CA PHE A 290 -13.67 13.40 -11.66
C PHE A 290 -13.83 14.72 -10.92
N SER A 291 -12.87 15.66 -11.07
CA SER A 291 -12.86 16.94 -10.37
C SER A 291 -13.94 17.91 -10.87
N LEU A 292 -14.34 17.79 -12.14
CA LEU A 292 -15.33 18.66 -12.78
C LEU A 292 -16.78 18.25 -12.52
N THR A 293 -17.04 17.02 -12.09
CA THR A 293 -18.42 16.53 -11.90
C THR A 293 -18.77 16.38 -10.42
N LYS A 294 -20.04 16.65 -10.10
CA LYS A 294 -20.63 16.36 -8.78
C LYS A 294 -21.70 15.27 -8.84
N SER A 295 -21.84 14.60 -9.99
CA SER A 295 -22.77 13.49 -10.14
C SER A 295 -22.20 12.22 -9.48
N VAL A 296 -22.86 11.71 -8.46
CA VAL A 296 -22.46 10.48 -7.75
C VAL A 296 -22.28 9.31 -8.73
N ILE A 297 -23.18 9.17 -9.71
CA ILE A 297 -23.12 8.10 -10.71
C ILE A 297 -21.86 8.22 -11.56
N VAL A 298 -21.58 9.42 -12.08
CA VAL A 298 -20.41 9.65 -12.93
C VAL A 298 -19.10 9.47 -12.15
N VAL A 299 -19.04 10.04 -10.93
CA VAL A 299 -17.88 9.88 -10.06
C VAL A 299 -17.64 8.41 -9.72
N SER A 300 -18.69 7.65 -9.39
CA SER A 300 -18.59 6.21 -9.13
C SER A 300 -18.09 5.42 -10.35
N ALA A 301 -18.58 5.75 -11.53
CA ALA A 301 -18.12 5.13 -12.78
C ALA A 301 -16.65 5.44 -13.08
N LEU A 302 -16.20 6.67 -12.81
CA LEU A 302 -14.80 7.10 -13.00
C LEU A 302 -13.84 6.43 -12.01
N LEU A 303 -14.30 6.05 -10.81
CA LEU A 303 -13.45 5.34 -9.83
C LEU A 303 -12.95 3.99 -10.36
N LEU A 304 -13.71 3.32 -11.22
CA LEU A 304 -13.33 2.01 -11.77
C LEU A 304 -12.04 2.13 -12.61
N PRO A 305 -11.98 2.94 -13.69
CA PRO A 305 -10.75 3.09 -14.45
C PRO A 305 -9.64 3.80 -13.65
N ILE A 306 -9.94 4.75 -12.76
CA ILE A 306 -8.93 5.39 -11.91
C ILE A 306 -8.27 4.34 -11.01
N GLY A 307 -9.05 3.49 -10.33
CA GLY A 307 -8.54 2.42 -9.50
C GLY A 307 -7.65 1.46 -10.28
N MET A 308 -8.12 0.99 -11.45
CA MET A 308 -7.31 0.13 -12.32
C MET A 308 -5.97 0.78 -12.70
N LEU A 309 -6.00 2.00 -13.21
CA LEU A 309 -4.82 2.67 -13.76
C LEU A 309 -3.79 3.09 -12.70
N ILE A 310 -4.18 3.25 -11.44
CA ILE A 310 -3.22 3.45 -10.34
C ILE A 310 -2.42 2.17 -10.06
N PHE A 311 -3.04 1.00 -10.18
CA PHE A 311 -2.44 -0.27 -9.78
C PHE A 311 -1.81 -1.05 -10.95
N ILE A 312 -2.31 -0.91 -12.18
CA ILE A 312 -1.75 -1.56 -13.37
C ILE A 312 -0.23 -1.34 -13.52
N PRO A 313 0.34 -0.13 -13.37
CA PRO A 313 1.77 0.08 -13.57
C PRO A 313 2.65 -0.40 -12.41
N TYR A 314 2.06 -0.86 -11.30
CA TYR A 314 2.81 -1.19 -10.09
C TYR A 314 3.89 -2.26 -10.32
N SER A 315 3.51 -3.41 -10.89
CA SER A 315 4.45 -4.49 -11.20
C SER A 315 5.50 -4.06 -12.23
N ALA A 316 5.10 -3.25 -13.22
CA ALA A 316 6.00 -2.69 -14.23
C ALA A 316 7.08 -1.79 -13.61
N ILE A 317 6.69 -0.91 -12.67
CA ILE A 317 7.61 0.00 -11.98
C ILE A 317 8.63 -0.78 -11.15
N VAL A 318 8.19 -1.78 -10.38
CA VAL A 318 9.09 -2.60 -9.57
C VAL A 318 10.08 -3.36 -10.44
N LEU A 319 9.59 -4.00 -11.51
CA LEU A 319 10.42 -4.76 -12.44
C LEU A 319 11.46 -3.89 -13.14
N LEU A 320 11.06 -2.72 -13.66
CA LEU A 320 11.99 -1.80 -14.30
C LEU A 320 13.01 -1.25 -13.31
N GLY A 321 12.59 -0.93 -12.07
CA GLY A 321 13.50 -0.50 -11.02
C GLY A 321 14.63 -1.49 -10.78
N GLN A 322 14.32 -2.77 -10.67
CA GLN A 322 15.30 -3.84 -10.51
C GLN A 322 16.16 -4.04 -11.76
N ARG A 323 15.58 -3.90 -12.97
CA ARG A 323 16.32 -4.01 -14.24
C ARG A 323 17.26 -2.83 -14.50
N TYR A 324 16.93 -1.62 -14.04
CA TYR A 324 17.80 -0.45 -14.14
C TYR A 324 18.98 -0.51 -13.15
N LEU A 325 18.78 -1.10 -11.96
CA LEU A 325 19.83 -1.24 -10.94
C LEU A 325 20.10 -2.72 -10.61
N PRO A 326 20.60 -3.51 -11.55
CA PRO A 326 20.81 -4.95 -11.35
C PRO A 326 21.82 -5.26 -10.25
N ASN A 327 22.82 -4.39 -10.02
CA ASN A 327 23.80 -4.55 -8.94
C ASN A 327 23.27 -4.07 -7.58
N GLN A 328 22.12 -3.38 -7.55
CA GLN A 328 21.52 -2.79 -6.34
C GLN A 328 20.01 -3.06 -6.28
N MET A 329 19.60 -4.30 -6.54
CA MET A 329 18.19 -4.71 -6.58
C MET A 329 17.48 -4.47 -5.26
N GLY A 330 18.18 -4.59 -4.13
CA GLY A 330 17.64 -4.27 -2.81
C GLY A 330 17.28 -2.79 -2.66
N LEU A 331 18.18 -1.89 -3.11
CA LEU A 331 17.92 -0.45 -3.14
C LEU A 331 16.77 -0.10 -4.07
N ALA A 332 16.77 -0.67 -5.29
CA ALA A 332 15.69 -0.48 -6.26
C ALA A 332 14.33 -0.88 -5.68
N SER A 333 14.27 -2.03 -5.02
CA SER A 333 13.05 -2.51 -4.35
C SER A 333 12.67 -1.63 -3.15
N GLY A 334 13.64 -1.19 -2.34
CA GLY A 334 13.41 -0.28 -1.22
C GLY A 334 12.82 1.06 -1.65
N VAL A 335 13.30 1.62 -2.76
CA VAL A 335 12.75 2.87 -3.34
C VAL A 335 11.37 2.64 -3.94
N THR A 336 11.18 1.58 -4.72
CA THR A 336 9.93 1.34 -5.45
C THR A 336 8.79 0.86 -4.55
N LEU A 337 9.08 0.19 -3.45
CA LEU A 337 8.08 -0.33 -2.50
C LEU A 337 7.95 0.55 -1.26
N GLY A 338 9.07 1.03 -0.70
CA GLY A 338 9.09 1.73 0.59
C GLY A 338 9.05 3.26 0.45
N LEU A 339 10.02 3.86 -0.25
CA LEU A 339 10.13 5.33 -0.35
C LEU A 339 8.91 5.96 -1.03
N ALA A 340 8.28 5.26 -1.96
CA ALA A 340 7.04 5.68 -2.58
C ALA A 340 5.93 5.99 -1.56
N ILE A 341 5.76 5.12 -0.57
CA ILE A 341 4.76 5.28 0.49
C ILE A 341 5.04 6.56 1.28
N SER A 342 6.31 6.82 1.63
CA SER A 342 6.69 8.02 2.38
C SER A 342 6.34 9.31 1.66
N ILE A 343 6.62 9.41 0.38
CA ILE A 343 6.36 10.64 -0.41
C ILE A 343 4.88 10.93 -0.54
N GLY A 344 4.07 9.89 -0.82
CA GLY A 344 2.63 10.04 -0.84
C GLY A 344 2.06 10.44 0.52
N GLY A 345 2.55 9.81 1.60
CA GLY A 345 2.17 10.14 2.97
C GLY A 345 2.53 11.59 3.35
N ILE A 346 3.74 12.07 3.02
CA ILE A 346 4.18 13.45 3.26
C ILE A 346 3.28 14.46 2.56
N ALA A 347 2.80 14.16 1.35
CA ALA A 347 1.94 15.06 0.60
C ALA A 347 0.56 15.27 1.26
N THR A 348 0.05 14.29 2.03
CA THR A 348 -1.33 14.33 2.54
C THR A 348 -1.61 15.48 3.51
N PRO A 349 -0.77 15.84 4.49
CA PRO A 349 -1.01 17.00 5.35
C PRO A 349 -1.03 18.33 4.58
N PHE A 350 -0.17 18.48 3.55
CA PHE A 350 -0.17 19.68 2.70
C PHE A 350 -1.45 19.76 1.87
N LEU A 351 -1.91 18.64 1.31
CA LEU A 351 -3.21 18.57 0.64
C LEU A 351 -4.36 18.87 1.61
N GLY A 352 -4.25 18.47 2.87
CA GLY A 352 -5.18 18.81 3.94
C GLY A 352 -5.24 20.31 4.22
N GLN A 353 -4.07 20.98 4.31
CA GLN A 353 -4.00 22.45 4.44
C GLN A 353 -4.68 23.16 3.27
N VAL A 354 -4.47 22.68 2.05
CA VAL A 354 -5.17 23.21 0.87
C VAL A 354 -6.68 23.00 0.97
N ALA A 355 -7.13 21.81 1.42
CA ALA A 355 -8.55 21.53 1.63
C ALA A 355 -9.18 22.47 2.66
N ASP A 356 -8.48 22.75 3.75
CA ASP A 356 -8.93 23.68 4.80
C ASP A 356 -8.97 25.14 4.31
N ALA A 357 -7.96 25.56 3.55
CA ALA A 357 -7.84 26.94 3.05
C ALA A 357 -8.80 27.24 1.88
N THR A 358 -9.18 26.21 1.11
CA THR A 358 -9.96 26.40 -0.13
C THR A 358 -11.14 25.42 -0.20
N SER A 359 -10.93 24.19 -0.64
CA SER A 359 -11.94 23.15 -0.70
C SER A 359 -11.34 21.76 -0.98
N LEU A 360 -12.09 20.70 -0.67
CA LEU A 360 -11.76 19.35 -1.09
C LEU A 360 -11.69 19.20 -2.62
N ILE A 361 -12.47 19.97 -3.39
CA ILE A 361 -12.42 19.94 -4.86
C ILE A 361 -11.04 20.39 -5.36
N THR A 362 -10.45 21.41 -4.74
CA THR A 362 -9.11 21.91 -5.09
C THR A 362 -8.04 20.82 -4.93
N VAL A 363 -8.15 19.97 -3.90
CA VAL A 363 -7.25 18.83 -3.72
C VAL A 363 -7.28 17.92 -4.96
N PHE A 364 -8.47 17.58 -5.49
CA PHE A 364 -8.58 16.71 -6.66
C PHE A 364 -8.06 17.37 -7.94
N PHE A 365 -8.18 18.70 -8.08
CA PHE A 365 -7.50 19.44 -9.17
C PHE A 365 -5.98 19.39 -9.02
N ILE A 366 -5.45 19.47 -7.81
CA ILE A 366 -4.01 19.32 -7.57
C ILE A 366 -3.57 17.89 -7.92
N LEU A 367 -4.33 16.86 -7.56
CA LEU A 367 -4.02 15.49 -7.96
C LEU A 367 -4.03 15.32 -9.48
N THR A 368 -4.94 16.02 -10.17
CA THR A 368 -4.95 16.11 -11.65
C THR A 368 -3.65 16.71 -12.18
N ALA A 369 -3.21 17.84 -11.63
CA ALA A 369 -1.96 18.48 -12.01
C ALA A 369 -0.74 17.60 -11.72
N VAL A 370 -0.71 16.97 -10.56
CA VAL A 370 0.34 16.00 -10.18
C VAL A 370 0.42 14.83 -11.15
N ALA A 371 -0.71 14.38 -11.71
CA ALA A 371 -0.74 13.29 -12.68
C ALA A 371 -0.04 13.62 -14.02
N LEU A 372 0.18 14.89 -14.33
CA LEU A 372 0.99 15.30 -15.49
C LEU A 372 2.48 14.95 -15.32
N ILE A 373 2.97 14.86 -14.07
CA ILE A 373 4.37 14.48 -13.79
C ILE A 373 4.66 13.04 -14.24
N PRO A 374 3.96 12.00 -13.72
CA PRO A 374 4.19 10.64 -14.18
C PRO A 374 3.83 10.46 -15.67
N MET A 375 2.85 11.21 -16.22
CA MET A 375 2.55 11.20 -17.64
C MET A 375 3.76 11.66 -18.45
N GLY A 376 4.34 12.82 -18.17
CA GLY A 376 5.52 13.34 -18.86
C GLY A 376 6.74 12.42 -18.67
N ALA A 377 7.06 12.03 -17.42
CA ALA A 377 8.21 11.19 -17.12
C ALA A 377 8.13 9.80 -17.78
N ALA A 378 6.94 9.23 -17.96
CA ALA A 378 6.76 7.91 -18.59
C ALA A 378 7.25 7.86 -20.04
N TYR A 379 7.31 9.00 -20.75
CA TYR A 379 7.82 9.02 -22.13
C TYR A 379 9.35 9.07 -22.21
N PHE A 380 10.04 9.37 -21.12
CA PHE A 380 11.50 9.39 -21.03
C PHE A 380 12.11 8.09 -20.49
N ILE A 381 11.29 7.14 -20.01
CA ILE A 381 11.77 5.80 -19.64
C ILE A 381 11.82 4.89 -20.88
N THR A 382 12.81 3.99 -20.91
CA THR A 382 13.04 3.02 -22.01
C THR A 382 13.18 1.61 -21.44
N GLU A 383 12.89 0.58 -22.25
CA GLU A 383 13.21 -0.79 -21.83
C GLU A 383 14.74 -0.93 -21.72
N PRO A 384 15.26 -1.53 -20.62
CA PRO A 384 16.67 -1.81 -20.51
C PRO A 384 17.11 -2.75 -21.62
N THR A 385 18.16 -2.37 -22.33
CA THR A 385 18.78 -3.25 -23.36
C THR A 385 19.49 -4.38 -22.61
N ILE A 386 18.89 -5.57 -22.59
CA ILE A 386 19.58 -6.79 -22.19
C ILE A 386 20.57 -7.09 -23.33
N LYS A 387 21.83 -6.70 -23.15
CA LYS A 387 22.91 -7.15 -24.01
C LYS A 387 23.45 -8.48 -23.53
#